data_f8793d1ef439f8cd006d5d9ff24d9a7b
#
_entry.id   f8793d1ef439f8cd006d5d9ff24d9a7b
#
_cell.length_a   1.000
_cell.length_b   1.000
_cell.length_c   1.000
_cell.angle_alpha   90.00
_cell.angle_beta   90.00
_cell.angle_gamma   90.00
#
_symmetry.space_group_name_H-M   'P 1'
#
loop_
_entity.id
_entity.type
_entity.pdbx_description
1 polymer ?
#
loop_
_entity_poly.entity_id
_entity_poly.type
_entity_poly.pdbx_seq_one_letter_code
_entity_poly.pdbx_strand_id
1 'polypeptide(L)'
;MNKQHVEGWGVIHMYTREQAIADGQLVDVSETPEAKEAGFRIPVCLTAGVYALVQVPELLSGWQDYAGRLWATLFLAAAAFKLAGEKHLVPFEVIYQTDPRRSATVTLWLCFSEFEGFTILLPEEY
;
A
#
# COMPACT_ATOMS: atom_id res chain seq x y z
N MET A 1 -12.98 6.73 24.79
CA MET A 1 -12.75 6.42 24.22
C MET A 1 -12.79 6.06 23.82
N ASN A 2 -12.99 5.76 23.42
CA ASN A 2 -12.86 5.28 22.84
C ASN A 2 -12.82 4.88 22.19
N LYS A 3 -12.85 4.93 21.67
CA LYS A 3 -12.79 4.48 20.87
C LYS A 3 -12.63 3.71 20.48
N GLN A 4 -12.55 3.33 20.36
CA GLN A 4 -12.29 2.63 19.92
C GLN A 4 -12.89 1.91 19.35
N HIS A 5 -13.32 1.76 18.96
CA HIS A 5 -13.77 1.03 18.26
C HIS A 5 -13.43 0.85 17.24
N VAL A 6 -13.71 0.11 17.52
CA VAL A 6 -13.34 0.21 16.56
C VAL A 6 -13.12 -0.90 15.62
N GLU A 7 -13.27 -0.87 14.56
CA GLU A 7 -12.95 -1.58 13.42
C GLU A 7 -11.51 -1.99 13.40
N GLY A 8 -11.07 -2.78 12.44
CA GLY A 8 -9.70 -3.21 12.32
C GLY A 8 -8.73 -2.05 12.25
N TRP A 9 -9.11 -0.99 11.58
CA TRP A 9 -8.27 0.19 11.49
C TRP A 9 -8.13 0.87 12.85
N GLY A 10 -9.18 0.84 13.64
CA GLY A 10 -9.13 1.40 14.98
C GLY A 10 -8.15 0.65 15.88
N VAL A 11 -8.01 -0.65 15.69
CA VAL A 11 -7.03 -1.43 16.43
C VAL A 11 -5.61 -0.94 16.12
N ILE A 12 -5.34 -0.58 14.88
CA ILE A 12 -4.04 -0.05 14.50
C ILE A 12 -3.77 1.30 15.16
N HIS A 13 -4.80 2.08 15.44
CA HIS A 13 -4.65 3.35 16.13
C HIS A 13 -4.20 3.22 17.58
N MET A 14 -4.45 2.08 18.21
CA MET A 14 -4.01 1.84 19.58
C MET A 14 -2.55 1.43 19.66
N TYR A 15 -1.85 1.46 18.58
CA TYR A 15 -0.58 0.85 18.32
C TYR A 15 0.10 1.78 17.32
N THR A 16 1.19 2.36 17.70
CA THR A 16 1.77 3.43 16.89
C THR A 16 2.25 2.90 15.53
N ARG A 17 2.32 3.83 14.57
CA ARG A 17 2.84 3.50 13.25
C ARG A 17 4.27 2.98 13.35
N GLU A 18 5.09 3.58 14.23
CA GLU A 18 6.45 3.10 14.45
C GLU A 18 6.49 1.69 14.98
N GLN A 19 5.58 1.35 15.91
CA GLN A 19 5.49 0.00 16.43
C GLN A 19 5.07 -0.99 15.34
N ALA A 20 4.11 -0.58 14.51
CA ALA A 20 3.66 -1.44 13.41
C ALA A 20 4.78 -1.69 12.40
N ILE A 21 5.60 -0.68 12.13
CA ILE A 21 6.75 -0.85 11.24
C ILE A 21 7.78 -1.78 11.89
N ALA A 22 8.07 -1.57 13.17
CA ALA A 22 9.04 -2.40 13.89
C ALA A 22 8.59 -3.86 13.94
N ASP A 23 7.29 -4.10 14.03
CA ASP A 23 6.74 -5.46 14.12
C ASP A 23 6.53 -6.11 12.76
N GLY A 24 6.78 -5.38 11.67
CA GLY A 24 6.62 -5.93 10.33
C GLY A 24 5.18 -5.92 9.82
N GLN A 25 4.26 -5.27 10.52
CA GLN A 25 2.88 -5.14 10.07
C GLN A 25 2.71 -4.07 9.00
N LEU A 26 3.57 -3.06 9.05
CA LEU A 26 3.67 -2.04 8.00
C LEU A 26 5.09 -1.99 7.50
N VAL A 27 5.26 -1.75 6.21
CA VAL A 27 6.55 -1.59 5.59
C VAL A 27 6.64 -0.17 5.06
N ASP A 28 7.57 0.60 5.57
CA ASP A 28 7.76 1.99 5.15
C ASP A 28 8.52 2.00 3.83
N VAL A 29 7.88 2.54 2.79
CA VAL A 29 8.50 2.64 1.46
C VAL A 29 8.72 4.10 1.06
N SER A 30 8.63 5.03 2.03
CA SER A 30 8.70 6.47 1.76
C SER A 30 10.00 6.90 1.11
N GLU A 31 11.10 6.26 1.47
CA GLU A 31 12.42 6.67 0.97
C GLU A 31 12.83 5.98 -0.32
N THR A 32 11.95 5.15 -0.89
CA THR A 32 12.27 4.48 -2.14
C THR A 32 12.20 5.45 -3.31
N PRO A 33 13.01 5.23 -4.37
CA PRO A 33 12.89 6.03 -5.59
C PRO A 33 11.49 5.94 -6.19
N GLU A 34 10.85 4.77 -6.08
CA GLU A 34 9.52 4.55 -6.62
C GLU A 34 8.48 5.46 -5.98
N ALA A 35 8.56 5.64 -4.66
CA ALA A 35 7.63 6.54 -3.97
C ALA A 35 7.85 7.98 -4.40
N LYS A 36 9.09 8.38 -4.55
CA LYS A 36 9.43 9.74 -4.97
C LYS A 36 8.98 10.00 -6.39
N GLU A 37 9.18 9.05 -7.29
CA GLU A 37 8.74 9.19 -8.67
C GLU A 37 7.22 9.25 -8.78
N ALA A 38 6.53 8.50 -7.93
CA ALA A 38 5.06 8.52 -7.92
C ALA A 38 4.51 9.83 -7.35
N GLY A 39 5.35 10.63 -6.71
CA GLY A 39 4.96 11.94 -6.21
C GLY A 39 4.62 11.99 -4.73
N PHE A 40 4.93 10.94 -3.98
CA PHE A 40 4.67 10.95 -2.54
C PHE A 40 5.67 11.86 -1.83
N ARG A 41 5.15 12.84 -1.12
CA ARG A 41 5.97 13.81 -0.38
C ARG A 41 5.82 13.66 1.12
N ILE A 42 4.88 12.84 1.56
CA ILE A 42 4.66 12.53 2.98
C ILE A 42 4.78 11.01 3.10
N PRO A 43 4.93 10.49 4.32
CA PRO A 43 5.18 9.07 4.52
C PRO A 43 4.14 8.18 3.85
N VAL A 44 4.59 7.08 3.28
CA VAL A 44 3.72 6.06 2.69
C VAL A 44 4.22 4.68 3.12
N CYS A 45 3.29 3.87 3.63
CA CYS A 45 3.56 2.50 4.07
C CYS A 45 2.65 1.53 3.34
N LEU A 46 3.12 0.31 3.19
CA LEU A 46 2.32 -0.82 2.73
C LEU A 46 2.04 -1.71 3.93
N THR A 47 0.86 -2.33 4.00
CA THR A 47 0.67 -3.40 4.97
C THR A 47 1.55 -4.60 4.57
N ALA A 48 1.78 -5.50 5.51
CA ALA A 48 2.54 -6.72 5.22
C ALA A 48 1.89 -7.50 4.08
N GLY A 49 0.55 -7.52 4.03
CA GLY A 49 -0.17 -8.20 2.96
C GLY A 49 0.08 -7.60 1.59
N VAL A 50 0.07 -6.28 1.48
CA VAL A 50 0.37 -5.60 0.22
C VAL A 50 1.85 -5.77 -0.12
N TYR A 51 2.72 -5.69 0.88
CA TYR A 51 4.15 -5.89 0.65
C TYR A 51 4.42 -7.26 0.04
N ALA A 52 3.70 -8.29 0.51
CA ALA A 52 3.82 -9.63 -0.06
C ALA A 52 3.42 -9.66 -1.53
N LEU A 53 2.42 -8.87 -1.93
CA LEU A 53 1.98 -8.80 -3.32
C LEU A 53 3.02 -8.16 -4.24
N VAL A 54 3.80 -7.20 -3.74
CA VAL A 54 4.82 -6.57 -4.58
C VAL A 54 6.09 -7.41 -4.67
N GLN A 55 6.21 -8.47 -3.87
CA GLN A 55 7.31 -9.42 -4.03
C GLN A 55 7.07 -10.22 -5.31
N VAL A 56 8.12 -10.40 -6.10
CA VAL A 56 7.99 -11.09 -7.37
C VAL A 56 8.25 -12.58 -7.15
N PRO A 57 7.30 -13.46 -7.51
CA PRO A 57 7.56 -14.89 -7.43
C PRO A 57 8.79 -15.27 -8.24
N GLU A 58 9.52 -16.25 -7.78
CA GLU A 58 10.75 -16.70 -8.45
C GLU A 58 10.50 -17.03 -9.92
N LEU A 59 9.37 -17.64 -10.20
CA LEU A 59 8.99 -18.00 -11.57
C LEU A 59 8.97 -16.81 -12.51
N LEU A 60 8.71 -15.63 -12.00
CA LEU A 60 8.57 -14.41 -12.79
C LEU A 60 9.78 -13.49 -12.71
N SER A 61 10.86 -13.92 -12.06
CA SER A 61 12.00 -13.03 -11.78
C SER A 61 12.66 -12.48 -13.04
N GLY A 62 12.51 -13.14 -14.18
CA GLY A 62 13.03 -12.63 -15.44
C GLY A 62 12.06 -11.74 -16.21
N TRP A 63 10.82 -11.57 -15.72
CA TRP A 63 9.75 -10.86 -16.41
C TRP A 63 9.30 -9.62 -15.67
N GLN A 64 9.37 -9.67 -14.34
CA GLN A 64 8.98 -8.57 -13.48
C GLN A 64 10.02 -8.44 -12.38
N ASP A 65 10.05 -7.29 -11.73
CA ASP A 65 10.86 -7.12 -10.55
C ASP A 65 10.07 -6.37 -9.48
N TYR A 66 10.61 -6.40 -8.26
CA TYR A 66 10.01 -5.75 -7.12
C TYR A 66 9.83 -4.25 -7.38
N ALA A 67 10.86 -3.60 -7.92
CA ALA A 67 10.81 -2.15 -8.15
C ALA A 67 9.68 -1.78 -9.11
N GLY A 68 9.48 -2.57 -10.17
CA GLY A 68 8.43 -2.32 -11.13
C GLY A 68 7.04 -2.50 -10.53
N ARG A 69 6.85 -3.54 -9.72
CA ARG A 69 5.57 -3.76 -9.05
C ARG A 69 5.30 -2.66 -8.02
N LEU A 70 6.32 -2.28 -7.26
CA LEU A 70 6.19 -1.22 -6.27
C LEU A 70 5.85 0.10 -6.96
N TRP A 71 6.56 0.41 -8.05
CA TRP A 71 6.31 1.65 -8.79
C TRP A 71 4.86 1.70 -9.29
N ALA A 72 4.39 0.60 -9.91
CA ALA A 72 3.02 0.56 -10.44
C ALA A 72 1.99 0.75 -9.33
N THR A 73 2.19 0.08 -8.20
CA THR A 73 1.29 0.18 -7.06
C THR A 73 1.22 1.61 -6.53
N LEU A 74 2.38 2.23 -6.33
CA LEU A 74 2.44 3.58 -5.78
C LEU A 74 1.95 4.62 -6.78
N PHE A 75 2.28 4.46 -8.06
CA PHE A 75 1.82 5.39 -9.08
C PHE A 75 0.30 5.38 -9.21
N LEU A 76 -0.29 4.18 -9.25
CA LEU A 76 -1.74 4.05 -9.36
C LEU A 76 -2.45 4.56 -8.12
N ALA A 77 -1.87 4.33 -6.94
CA ALA A 77 -2.42 4.87 -5.70
C ALA A 77 -2.43 6.40 -5.72
N ALA A 78 -1.33 7.02 -6.13
CA ALA A 78 -1.23 8.47 -6.18
C ALA A 78 -2.21 9.05 -7.19
N ALA A 79 -2.34 8.42 -8.36
CA ALA A 79 -3.28 8.86 -9.38
C ALA A 79 -4.73 8.75 -8.88
N ALA A 80 -5.06 7.64 -8.23
CA ALA A 80 -6.40 7.43 -7.70
C ALA A 80 -6.74 8.47 -6.64
N PHE A 81 -5.78 8.79 -5.78
CA PHE A 81 -5.96 9.78 -4.73
C PHE A 81 -6.34 11.14 -5.34
N LYS A 82 -5.62 11.57 -6.37
CA LYS A 82 -5.91 12.84 -7.03
C LYS A 82 -7.24 12.81 -7.76
N LEU A 83 -7.53 11.73 -8.46
CA LEU A 83 -8.78 11.61 -9.21
C LEU A 83 -9.99 11.60 -8.28
N ALA A 84 -9.84 11.05 -7.08
CA ALA A 84 -10.94 10.99 -6.12
C ALA A 84 -11.11 12.29 -5.34
N GLY A 85 -10.28 13.30 -5.55
CA GLY A 85 -10.35 14.55 -4.82
C GLY A 85 -9.73 14.48 -3.45
N GLU A 86 -8.70 13.67 -3.31
CA GLU A 86 -7.88 13.58 -2.09
C GLU A 86 -8.69 13.14 -0.87
N LYS A 87 -9.53 12.14 -1.05
CA LYS A 87 -10.32 11.59 0.03
C LYS A 87 -9.47 10.71 0.95
N HIS A 88 -9.97 10.51 2.17
CA HIS A 88 -9.25 9.74 3.18
C HIS A 88 -9.20 8.24 2.88
N LEU A 89 -10.08 7.73 2.06
CA LEU A 89 -10.10 6.31 1.69
C LEU A 89 -10.46 6.21 0.21
N VAL A 90 -9.56 5.63 -0.57
CA VAL A 90 -9.71 5.57 -2.02
C VAL A 90 -9.38 4.15 -2.50
N PRO A 91 -10.34 3.46 -3.13
CA PRO A 91 -10.03 2.17 -3.76
C PRO A 91 -9.35 2.38 -5.11
N PHE A 92 -8.48 1.45 -5.46
CA PHE A 92 -7.86 1.44 -6.78
C PHE A 92 -7.48 0.02 -7.14
N GLU A 93 -7.19 -0.20 -8.42
CA GLU A 93 -6.88 -1.55 -8.91
C GLU A 93 -5.49 -1.57 -9.50
N VAL A 94 -4.78 -2.66 -9.25
CA VAL A 94 -3.46 -2.91 -9.82
C VAL A 94 -3.49 -4.27 -10.48
N ILE A 95 -2.82 -4.39 -11.62
CA ILE A 95 -2.69 -5.66 -12.31
C ILE A 95 -1.30 -6.21 -12.04
N TYR A 96 -1.23 -7.41 -11.45
CA TYR A 96 0.02 -8.10 -11.22
C TYR A 96 0.05 -9.36 -12.07
N GLN A 97 1.17 -9.61 -12.70
CA GLN A 97 1.34 -10.85 -13.46
C GLN A 97 1.51 -12.01 -12.48
N THR A 98 0.72 -13.06 -12.65
CA THR A 98 0.75 -14.21 -11.75
C THR A 98 1.60 -15.35 -12.30
N ASP A 99 1.73 -15.42 -13.62
CA ASP A 99 2.66 -16.32 -14.31
C ASP A 99 2.95 -15.70 -15.68
N PRO A 100 3.85 -16.26 -16.50
CA PRO A 100 4.25 -15.62 -17.76
C PRO A 100 3.11 -15.32 -18.73
N ARG A 101 1.95 -15.96 -18.55
CA ARG A 101 0.81 -15.77 -19.47
C ARG A 101 -0.44 -15.23 -18.79
N ARG A 102 -0.43 -15.02 -17.48
CA ARG A 102 -1.62 -14.63 -16.75
C ARG A 102 -1.36 -13.46 -15.83
N SER A 103 -2.42 -12.73 -15.59
CA SER A 103 -2.36 -11.64 -14.64
C SER A 103 -3.61 -11.68 -13.77
N ALA A 104 -3.55 -11.00 -12.64
CA ALA A 104 -4.68 -10.86 -11.74
C ALA A 104 -4.85 -9.38 -11.43
N THR A 105 -6.11 -8.92 -11.43
CA THR A 105 -6.44 -7.59 -10.99
C THR A 105 -6.73 -7.64 -9.50
N VAL A 106 -6.02 -6.82 -8.75
CA VAL A 106 -6.14 -6.78 -7.29
C VAL A 106 -6.66 -5.42 -6.89
N THR A 107 -7.73 -5.40 -6.07
CA THR A 107 -8.24 -4.16 -5.52
C THR A 107 -7.49 -3.87 -4.24
N LEU A 108 -6.93 -2.66 -4.15
CA LEU A 108 -6.25 -2.16 -2.97
C LEU A 108 -6.94 -0.88 -2.52
N TRP A 109 -6.74 -0.53 -1.26
CA TRP A 109 -7.28 0.71 -0.72
C TRP A 109 -6.12 1.60 -0.27
N LEU A 110 -6.23 2.89 -0.58
CA LEU A 110 -5.31 3.90 -0.09
C LEU A 110 -5.99 4.65 1.03
N CYS A 111 -5.39 4.63 2.20
CA CYS A 111 -5.90 5.34 3.37
C CYS A 111 -4.98 6.51 3.66
N PHE A 112 -5.56 7.70 3.84
CA PHE A 112 -4.79 8.91 4.12
C PHE A 112 -5.15 9.45 5.50
N SER A 113 -4.13 9.75 6.29
CA SER A 113 -4.27 10.41 7.59
C SER A 113 -3.37 11.63 7.59
N GLU A 114 -3.92 12.77 8.03
CA GLU A 114 -3.14 13.99 8.11
C GLU A 114 -1.96 13.85 9.06
N PHE A 115 -2.06 12.94 10.03
CA PHE A 115 -1.05 12.79 11.07
C PHE A 115 -0.02 11.72 10.74
N GLU A 116 -0.40 10.71 9.95
CA GLU A 116 0.46 9.55 9.73
C GLU A 116 0.88 9.36 8.28
N GLY A 117 0.18 10.01 7.35
CA GLY A 117 0.48 9.87 5.94
C GLY A 117 -0.38 8.82 5.28
N PHE A 118 0.18 8.13 4.29
CA PHE A 118 -0.55 7.17 3.48
C PHE A 118 -0.29 5.74 3.92
N THR A 119 -1.31 4.90 3.82
CA THR A 119 -1.18 3.46 4.00
C THR A 119 -1.93 2.77 2.86
N ILE A 120 -1.28 1.83 2.20
CA ILE A 120 -1.90 1.02 1.16
C ILE A 120 -2.17 -0.35 1.78
N LEU A 121 -3.41 -0.82 1.69
CA LEU A 121 -3.84 -2.03 2.36
C LEU A 121 -4.82 -2.80 1.47
N LEU A 122 -5.01 -4.07 1.83
CA LEU A 122 -6.04 -4.88 1.21
C LEU A 122 -7.39 -4.53 1.83
N PRO A 123 -8.50 -4.61 1.07
CA PRO A 123 -9.81 -4.28 1.63
C PRO A 123 -10.16 -5.07 2.90
N GLU A 124 -9.75 -6.33 2.95
CA GLU A 124 -10.04 -7.16 4.12
C GLU A 124 -9.21 -6.79 5.34
N GLU A 125 -8.21 -5.96 5.18
CA GLU A 125 -7.38 -5.49 6.29
C GLU A 125 -7.92 -4.21 6.92
N TYR A 126 -8.89 -3.60 6.27
CA TYR A 126 -9.49 -2.39 6.79
C TYR A 126 -10.48 -2.73 7.90
#